data_d04ca49a0f0219b5924f62118e0b9944
#
_entry.id   d04ca49a0f0219b5924f62118e0b9944
#
_cell.length_a   1.000
_cell.length_b   1.000
_cell.length_c   1.000
_cell.angle_alpha   90.00
_cell.angle_beta   90.00
_cell.angle_gamma   90.00
#
_symmetry.space_group_name_H-M   'P 1'
#
loop_
_entity.id
_entity.type
_entity.pdbx_description
1 polymer ?
#
loop_
_entity_poly.entity_id
_entity_poly.type
_entity_poly.pdbx_seq_one_letter_code
_entity_poly.pdbx_strand_id
1 'polypeptide(L)'
;MSNAVAVLESVHRYAFINADGDRYSVGLFCTDSELAVAADSIVHDCLCSSAIVSEDEGVWLANVLHYFYAVSGFDFLPCLKAYMTRYGISGLLKRMTSLKFVTRFLRVVRDQRVNEVCRMLGILNRTTPYISDWHLALFESRKDKVARWLKNNGVFDFSGELLCTLEDAHNSTVSNPVNRVAELCVRGKAVCELAEDFGLQGFFVVLTTPSRFHPTTSYRAGGRWYSRQNPNWLAAGCPTVKDSHQWLNRVWQNIQRKLNKAGIQLPGIRTVEPHADGTVHWNFLFYCQPYDAEAVLNIFRDEALADNPGEPGAQDHRIKIKEIDPEKGGFRYIVKYITKMAGHADAKGTGHLDDIHSSRSFSDAVNRVACWQKTARLRLFQFFGLPSVTAYRQLRRFRIPFSPDDIAMKKITAEQVQQLEEIRLSCDAGDFRTYILLNGGFFCSERLIRPYYFQQVQDGMPRLNVYGEICAPVISGFLFNKVPFITRVFGLFISAIKELSVPVFNSCVRTGDTPHTRPRRGGGGSAGRPWTCDNNFPVDT
;
A
#
# COMPACT_ATOMS: atom_id res chain seq x y z
N MET A 1 -16.79 -24.92 17.14
CA MET A 1 -15.94 -24.38 16.06
C MET A 1 -15.58 -25.43 15.00
N SER A 2 -15.13 -26.64 15.33
CA SER A 2 -14.75 -27.66 14.34
C SER A 2 -15.84 -28.03 13.34
N ASN A 3 -17.11 -28.18 13.80
CA ASN A 3 -18.22 -28.55 12.90
C ASN A 3 -18.64 -27.46 11.91
N ALA A 4 -18.58 -26.16 12.28
CA ALA A 4 -18.91 -25.07 11.37
C ALA A 4 -17.82 -24.89 10.30
N VAL A 5 -16.55 -25.07 10.67
CA VAL A 5 -15.43 -25.06 9.72
C VAL A 5 -15.53 -26.24 8.77
N ALA A 6 -15.81 -27.45 9.27
CA ALA A 6 -15.97 -28.64 8.43
C ALA A 6 -17.15 -28.54 7.45
N VAL A 7 -18.29 -27.96 7.88
CA VAL A 7 -19.43 -27.68 6.99
C VAL A 7 -19.07 -26.66 5.92
N LEU A 8 -18.36 -25.60 6.28
CA LEU A 8 -17.91 -24.59 5.30
C LEU A 8 -16.86 -25.14 4.34
N GLU A 9 -15.95 -26.01 4.81
CA GLU A 9 -14.99 -26.71 3.94
C GLU A 9 -15.69 -27.67 2.98
N SER A 10 -16.79 -28.29 3.38
CA SER A 10 -17.56 -29.20 2.51
C SER A 10 -18.34 -28.46 1.42
N VAL A 11 -18.75 -27.21 1.67
CA VAL A 11 -19.57 -26.39 0.75
C VAL A 11 -18.71 -25.51 -0.17
N HIS A 12 -17.47 -25.22 0.20
CA HIS A 12 -16.58 -24.31 -0.53
C HIS A 12 -15.27 -24.99 -0.96
N ARG A 13 -15.35 -26.19 -1.53
CA ARG A 13 -14.20 -26.83 -2.16
C ARG A 13 -13.97 -26.24 -3.55
N TYR A 14 -12.75 -25.83 -3.84
CA TYR A 14 -12.32 -25.61 -5.21
C TYR A 14 -11.98 -26.98 -5.80
N ALA A 15 -12.85 -27.53 -6.63
CA ALA A 15 -12.54 -28.75 -7.36
C ALA A 15 -11.85 -28.39 -8.68
N PHE A 16 -10.70 -28.97 -8.94
CA PHE A 16 -9.98 -28.83 -10.21
C PHE A 16 -9.80 -30.22 -10.80
N ILE A 17 -9.76 -30.29 -12.13
CA ILE A 17 -9.44 -31.51 -12.87
C ILE A 17 -8.03 -31.29 -13.44
N ASN A 18 -7.08 -32.19 -13.14
CA ASN A 18 -5.75 -32.14 -13.74
C ASN A 18 -5.79 -32.69 -15.19
N ALA A 19 -4.66 -32.55 -15.88
CA ALA A 19 -4.49 -33.07 -17.25
C ALA A 19 -4.75 -34.60 -17.36
N ASP A 20 -4.62 -35.34 -16.26
CA ASP A 20 -4.84 -36.78 -16.18
C ASP A 20 -6.29 -37.15 -15.84
N GLY A 21 -7.18 -36.16 -15.69
CA GLY A 21 -8.59 -36.36 -15.37
C GLY A 21 -8.91 -36.51 -13.89
N ASP A 22 -7.91 -36.36 -13.01
CA ASP A 22 -8.12 -36.44 -11.55
C ASP A 22 -8.73 -35.16 -11.01
N ARG A 23 -9.74 -35.29 -10.14
CA ARG A 23 -10.37 -34.17 -9.45
C ARG A 23 -9.55 -33.76 -8.23
N TYR A 24 -8.96 -32.59 -8.27
CA TYR A 24 -8.41 -31.94 -7.10
C TYR A 24 -9.46 -31.03 -6.46
N SER A 25 -9.74 -31.22 -5.19
CA SER A 25 -10.51 -30.24 -4.42
C SER A 25 -9.60 -29.52 -3.45
N VAL A 26 -9.50 -28.20 -3.62
CA VAL A 26 -8.75 -27.35 -2.70
C VAL A 26 -9.74 -26.71 -1.72
N GLY A 27 -9.61 -27.01 -0.44
CA GLY A 27 -10.47 -26.43 0.58
C GLY A 27 -10.31 -24.92 0.74
N LEU A 28 -11.30 -24.28 1.37
CA LEU A 28 -11.26 -22.83 1.64
C LEU A 28 -9.97 -22.41 2.37
N PHE A 29 -9.48 -23.26 3.28
CA PHE A 29 -8.27 -23.03 4.08
C PHE A 29 -7.00 -23.67 3.48
N CYS A 30 -6.94 -23.80 2.17
CA CYS A 30 -5.79 -24.39 1.48
C CYS A 30 -4.50 -23.58 1.63
N THR A 31 -3.38 -24.27 1.52
CA THR A 31 -2.03 -23.67 1.54
C THR A 31 -1.71 -22.93 0.23
N ASP A 32 -0.65 -22.12 0.25
CA ASP A 32 -0.14 -21.49 -0.96
C ASP A 32 0.39 -22.49 -2.00
N SER A 33 0.86 -23.67 -1.54
CA SER A 33 1.35 -24.73 -2.41
C SER A 33 0.22 -25.43 -3.16
N GLU A 34 -0.87 -25.76 -2.46
CA GLU A 34 -2.08 -26.32 -3.06
C GLU A 34 -2.70 -25.37 -4.08
N LEU A 35 -2.75 -24.06 -3.77
CA LEU A 35 -3.18 -23.05 -4.75
C LEU A 35 -2.27 -22.93 -5.96
N ALA A 36 -0.97 -23.16 -5.82
CA ALA A 36 -0.05 -23.13 -6.95
C ALA A 36 -0.32 -24.30 -7.91
N VAL A 37 -0.59 -25.48 -7.40
CA VAL A 37 -1.00 -26.66 -8.21
C VAL A 37 -2.32 -26.37 -8.91
N ALA A 38 -3.31 -25.84 -8.20
CA ALA A 38 -4.59 -25.47 -8.79
C ALA A 38 -4.45 -24.41 -9.89
N ALA A 39 -3.59 -23.43 -9.68
CA ALA A 39 -3.32 -22.39 -10.69
C ALA A 39 -2.68 -22.96 -11.95
N ASP A 40 -1.81 -23.94 -11.82
CA ASP A 40 -1.17 -24.62 -12.95
C ASP A 40 -2.19 -25.38 -13.79
N SER A 41 -3.05 -26.17 -13.17
CA SER A 41 -4.16 -26.86 -13.84
C SER A 41 -5.10 -25.88 -14.57
N ILE A 42 -5.49 -24.79 -13.91
CA ILE A 42 -6.36 -23.76 -14.52
C ILE A 42 -5.71 -23.15 -15.76
N VAL A 43 -4.44 -22.79 -15.66
CA VAL A 43 -3.72 -22.20 -16.79
C VAL A 43 -3.61 -23.19 -17.95
N HIS A 44 -3.33 -24.47 -17.66
CA HIS A 44 -3.30 -25.51 -18.66
C HIS A 44 -4.64 -25.63 -19.38
N ASP A 45 -5.74 -25.74 -18.65
CA ASP A 45 -7.09 -25.88 -19.21
C ASP A 45 -7.51 -24.64 -20.02
N CYS A 46 -7.18 -23.43 -19.53
CA CYS A 46 -7.43 -22.18 -20.27
C CYS A 46 -6.64 -22.08 -21.59
N LEU A 47 -5.50 -22.76 -21.70
CA LEU A 47 -4.66 -22.74 -22.90
C LEU A 47 -5.00 -23.86 -23.89
N CYS A 48 -5.37 -25.05 -23.38
CA CYS A 48 -5.39 -26.27 -24.19
C CYS A 48 -6.80 -26.85 -24.41
N SER A 49 -7.79 -26.47 -23.59
CA SER A 49 -9.14 -27.03 -23.70
C SER A 49 -9.90 -26.41 -24.89
N SER A 50 -10.24 -27.23 -25.87
CA SER A 50 -11.11 -26.83 -27.01
C SER A 50 -12.51 -26.40 -26.58
N ALA A 51 -12.96 -26.82 -25.39
CA ALA A 51 -14.23 -26.38 -24.82
C ALA A 51 -14.18 -24.96 -24.20
N ILE A 52 -12.98 -24.45 -23.92
CA ILE A 52 -12.76 -23.15 -23.28
C ILE A 52 -12.25 -22.11 -24.29
N VAL A 53 -11.25 -22.48 -25.09
CA VAL A 53 -10.59 -21.58 -26.05
C VAL A 53 -11.53 -21.26 -27.23
N SER A 54 -11.63 -20.00 -27.59
CA SER A 54 -12.42 -19.51 -28.72
C SER A 54 -11.67 -18.39 -29.44
N GLU A 55 -11.90 -18.24 -30.74
CA GLU A 55 -11.41 -17.09 -31.51
C GLU A 55 -12.10 -15.79 -31.10
N ASP A 56 -13.38 -15.86 -30.67
CA ASP A 56 -14.10 -14.74 -30.07
C ASP A 56 -13.70 -14.58 -28.60
N GLU A 57 -13.08 -13.45 -28.27
CA GLU A 57 -12.60 -13.17 -26.91
C GLU A 57 -13.74 -13.11 -25.86
N GLY A 58 -14.94 -12.69 -26.26
CA GLY A 58 -16.10 -12.63 -25.36
C GLY A 58 -16.60 -14.03 -25.02
N VAL A 59 -16.67 -14.92 -26.03
CA VAL A 59 -17.02 -16.34 -25.85
C VAL A 59 -15.94 -17.03 -25.04
N TRP A 60 -14.67 -16.81 -25.31
CA TRP A 60 -13.56 -17.37 -24.54
C TRP A 60 -13.64 -16.97 -23.06
N LEU A 61 -13.84 -15.68 -22.77
CA LEU A 61 -14.03 -15.22 -21.39
C LEU A 61 -15.24 -15.86 -20.72
N ALA A 62 -16.38 -15.96 -21.43
CA ALA A 62 -17.58 -16.59 -20.89
C ALA A 62 -17.33 -18.08 -20.56
N ASN A 63 -16.63 -18.79 -21.42
CA ASN A 63 -16.25 -20.19 -21.21
C ASN A 63 -15.31 -20.33 -19.99
N VAL A 64 -14.30 -19.45 -19.85
CA VAL A 64 -13.41 -19.42 -18.69
C VAL A 64 -14.20 -19.18 -17.39
N LEU A 65 -15.12 -18.23 -17.38
CA LEU A 65 -15.94 -17.95 -16.20
C LEU A 65 -16.88 -19.10 -15.86
N HIS A 66 -17.48 -19.73 -16.88
CA HIS A 66 -18.32 -20.92 -16.70
C HIS A 66 -17.51 -22.09 -16.15
N TYR A 67 -16.31 -22.33 -16.69
CA TYR A 67 -15.38 -23.34 -16.20
C TYR A 67 -15.04 -23.11 -14.72
N PHE A 68 -14.65 -21.88 -14.34
CA PHE A 68 -14.38 -21.55 -12.94
C PHE A 68 -15.59 -21.81 -12.03
N TYR A 69 -16.79 -21.45 -12.48
CA TYR A 69 -18.01 -21.69 -11.72
C TYR A 69 -18.31 -23.20 -11.58
N ALA A 70 -18.21 -23.94 -12.68
CA ALA A 70 -18.47 -25.38 -12.66
C ALA A 70 -17.50 -26.16 -11.75
N VAL A 71 -16.23 -25.73 -11.72
CA VAL A 71 -15.17 -26.37 -10.95
C VAL A 71 -15.19 -25.99 -9.48
N SER A 72 -15.53 -24.75 -9.15
CA SER A 72 -15.42 -24.22 -7.78
C SER A 72 -16.77 -23.95 -7.11
N GLY A 73 -17.86 -23.93 -7.87
CA GLY A 73 -19.16 -23.45 -7.39
C GLY A 73 -19.19 -21.96 -7.03
N PHE A 74 -18.17 -21.20 -7.47
CA PHE A 74 -18.00 -19.80 -7.12
C PHE A 74 -18.01 -18.90 -8.35
N ASP A 75 -18.81 -17.84 -8.29
CA ASP A 75 -18.80 -16.80 -9.32
C ASP A 75 -17.60 -15.88 -9.15
N PHE A 76 -16.61 -16.03 -10.04
CA PHE A 76 -15.42 -15.18 -10.08
C PHE A 76 -15.64 -13.82 -10.78
N LEU A 77 -16.76 -13.64 -11.46
CA LEU A 77 -17.04 -12.41 -12.22
C LEU A 77 -16.92 -11.14 -11.35
N PRO A 78 -17.50 -11.08 -10.12
CA PRO A 78 -17.34 -9.91 -9.26
C PRO A 78 -15.86 -9.62 -8.92
N CYS A 79 -15.05 -10.66 -8.72
CA CYS A 79 -13.62 -10.52 -8.44
C CYS A 79 -12.83 -10.03 -9.66
N LEU A 80 -13.22 -10.45 -10.86
CA LEU A 80 -12.54 -10.10 -12.11
C LEU A 80 -13.03 -8.77 -12.72
N LYS A 81 -14.20 -8.27 -12.30
CA LYS A 81 -14.79 -7.05 -12.85
C LYS A 81 -13.84 -5.86 -12.86
N ALA A 82 -13.08 -5.65 -11.78
CA ALA A 82 -12.10 -4.58 -11.68
C ALA A 82 -10.96 -4.73 -12.70
N TYR A 83 -10.54 -5.98 -12.96
CA TYR A 83 -9.53 -6.28 -13.98
C TYR A 83 -10.07 -6.08 -15.40
N MET A 84 -11.32 -6.50 -15.65
CA MET A 84 -12.00 -6.26 -16.95
C MET A 84 -12.12 -4.77 -17.24
N THR A 85 -12.53 -3.97 -16.25
CA THR A 85 -12.64 -2.51 -16.39
C THR A 85 -11.29 -1.88 -16.71
N ARG A 86 -10.22 -2.39 -16.11
CA ARG A 86 -8.87 -1.83 -16.25
C ARG A 86 -8.16 -2.27 -17.54
N TYR A 87 -8.31 -3.52 -17.95
CA TYR A 87 -7.48 -4.14 -18.98
C TYR A 87 -8.25 -4.60 -20.22
N GLY A 88 -9.57 -4.50 -20.21
CA GLY A 88 -10.43 -5.08 -21.23
C GLY A 88 -10.47 -6.62 -21.20
N ILE A 89 -11.22 -7.21 -22.12
CA ILE A 89 -11.36 -8.67 -22.21
C ILE A 89 -10.03 -9.32 -22.64
N SER A 90 -9.43 -8.85 -23.72
CA SER A 90 -8.15 -9.39 -24.24
C SER A 90 -7.03 -9.32 -23.18
N GLY A 91 -6.89 -8.20 -22.51
CA GLY A 91 -5.90 -8.04 -21.45
C GLY A 91 -6.14 -8.95 -20.25
N LEU A 92 -7.41 -9.26 -19.92
CA LEU A 92 -7.75 -10.23 -18.88
C LEU A 92 -7.45 -11.65 -19.31
N LEU A 93 -7.83 -12.06 -20.53
CA LEU A 93 -7.55 -13.40 -21.06
C LEU A 93 -6.06 -13.69 -21.08
N LYS A 94 -5.21 -12.77 -21.58
CA LYS A 94 -3.75 -12.89 -21.52
C LYS A 94 -3.22 -13.09 -20.09
N ARG A 95 -3.91 -12.57 -19.08
CA ARG A 95 -3.56 -12.76 -17.68
C ARG A 95 -4.00 -14.13 -17.16
N MET A 96 -5.17 -14.60 -17.57
CA MET A 96 -5.68 -15.92 -17.16
C MET A 96 -4.82 -17.07 -17.72
N THR A 97 -4.07 -16.84 -18.79
CA THR A 97 -3.06 -17.79 -19.30
C THR A 97 -1.68 -17.65 -18.63
N SER A 98 -1.53 -16.78 -17.63
CA SER A 98 -0.29 -16.57 -16.90
C SER A 98 -0.33 -17.21 -15.51
N LEU A 99 0.48 -18.26 -15.29
CA LEU A 99 0.58 -18.95 -14.00
C LEU A 99 0.86 -17.97 -12.84
N LYS A 100 1.74 -17.01 -13.06
CA LYS A 100 2.06 -15.97 -12.06
C LYS A 100 0.84 -15.14 -11.69
N PHE A 101 0.03 -14.74 -12.65
CA PHE A 101 -1.19 -13.97 -12.41
C PHE A 101 -2.24 -14.83 -11.71
N VAL A 102 -2.55 -16.02 -12.24
CA VAL A 102 -3.59 -16.90 -11.70
C VAL A 102 -3.28 -17.31 -10.25
N THR A 103 -2.04 -17.71 -9.97
CA THR A 103 -1.60 -18.02 -8.60
C THR A 103 -1.83 -16.84 -7.65
N ARG A 104 -1.42 -15.62 -8.06
CA ARG A 104 -1.61 -14.41 -7.26
C ARG A 104 -3.10 -14.08 -7.07
N PHE A 105 -3.88 -14.19 -8.14
CA PHE A 105 -5.32 -13.94 -8.13
C PHE A 105 -6.03 -14.88 -7.15
N LEU A 106 -5.80 -16.18 -7.25
CA LEU A 106 -6.39 -17.19 -6.36
C LEU A 106 -6.02 -16.95 -4.89
N ARG A 107 -4.76 -16.59 -4.60
CA ARG A 107 -4.35 -16.23 -3.23
C ARG A 107 -5.15 -15.04 -2.69
N VAL A 108 -5.31 -14.00 -3.48
CA VAL A 108 -6.07 -12.81 -3.06
C VAL A 108 -7.53 -13.16 -2.80
N VAL A 109 -8.16 -13.91 -3.70
CA VAL A 109 -9.57 -14.33 -3.56
C VAL A 109 -9.73 -15.21 -2.33
N ARG A 110 -8.88 -16.22 -2.14
CA ARG A 110 -8.90 -17.09 -0.96
C ARG A 110 -8.75 -16.29 0.35
N ASP A 111 -7.70 -15.48 0.44
CA ASP A 111 -7.39 -14.74 1.66
C ASP A 111 -8.55 -13.79 2.02
N GLN A 112 -9.17 -13.13 1.04
CA GLN A 112 -10.33 -12.28 1.25
C GLN A 112 -11.56 -13.09 1.68
N ARG A 113 -11.85 -14.21 1.02
CA ARG A 113 -13.02 -15.07 1.40
C ARG A 113 -12.89 -15.65 2.80
N VAL A 114 -11.73 -16.20 3.13
CA VAL A 114 -11.50 -16.72 4.50
C VAL A 114 -11.68 -15.59 5.51
N ASN A 115 -11.21 -14.38 5.21
CA ASN A 115 -11.41 -13.25 6.10
C ASN A 115 -12.90 -12.94 6.31
N GLU A 116 -13.69 -12.85 5.23
CA GLU A 116 -15.13 -12.55 5.34
C GLU A 116 -15.90 -13.68 6.05
N VAL A 117 -15.53 -14.94 5.83
CA VAL A 117 -16.09 -16.08 6.58
C VAL A 117 -15.75 -15.96 8.08
N CYS A 118 -14.51 -15.64 8.43
CA CYS A 118 -14.12 -15.42 9.82
C CYS A 118 -14.88 -14.26 10.47
N ARG A 119 -15.15 -13.19 9.72
CA ARG A 119 -15.98 -12.07 10.16
C ARG A 119 -17.43 -12.49 10.39
N MET A 120 -18.02 -13.16 9.41
CA MET A 120 -19.41 -13.65 9.46
C MET A 120 -19.66 -14.56 10.65
N LEU A 121 -18.72 -15.45 10.96
CA LEU A 121 -18.79 -16.39 12.09
C LEU A 121 -18.46 -15.77 13.45
N GLY A 122 -18.12 -14.46 13.51
CA GLY A 122 -17.73 -13.79 14.74
C GLY A 122 -16.41 -14.29 15.34
N ILE A 123 -15.57 -14.95 14.52
CA ILE A 123 -14.22 -15.40 14.93
C ILE A 123 -13.35 -14.17 15.24
N LEU A 124 -13.52 -13.11 14.42
CA LEU A 124 -12.84 -11.84 14.66
C LEU A 124 -13.59 -11.05 15.74
N ASN A 125 -12.95 -10.92 16.89
CA ASN A 125 -13.50 -10.29 18.08
C ASN A 125 -12.37 -9.73 18.96
N ARG A 126 -12.66 -9.33 20.20
CA ARG A 126 -11.66 -8.77 21.11
C ARG A 126 -10.54 -9.75 21.49
N THR A 127 -10.79 -11.06 21.46
CA THR A 127 -9.76 -12.08 21.75
C THR A 127 -8.94 -12.48 20.54
N THR A 128 -9.51 -12.36 19.34
CA THR A 128 -8.82 -12.60 18.05
C THR A 128 -9.06 -11.38 17.15
N PRO A 129 -8.42 -10.24 17.44
CA PRO A 129 -8.73 -8.99 16.75
C PRO A 129 -8.13 -8.92 15.35
N TYR A 130 -8.80 -8.19 14.47
CA TYR A 130 -8.37 -7.70 13.17
C TYR A 130 -8.30 -8.76 12.07
N ILE A 131 -7.68 -9.92 12.35
CA ILE A 131 -7.43 -11.02 11.39
C ILE A 131 -7.35 -12.35 12.13
N SER A 132 -7.70 -13.48 11.48
CA SER A 132 -7.65 -14.80 12.10
C SER A 132 -6.21 -15.31 12.29
N ASP A 133 -6.04 -16.28 13.21
CA ASP A 133 -4.74 -16.94 13.46
C ASP A 133 -4.26 -17.71 12.23
N TRP A 134 -5.17 -18.23 11.40
CA TRP A 134 -4.83 -18.88 10.14
C TRP A 134 -4.14 -17.92 9.16
N HIS A 135 -4.68 -16.71 9.00
CA HIS A 135 -4.05 -15.69 8.15
C HIS A 135 -2.69 -15.27 8.69
N LEU A 136 -2.58 -15.14 10.02
CA LEU A 136 -1.33 -14.78 10.66
C LEU A 136 -0.24 -15.81 10.39
N ALA A 137 -0.55 -17.10 10.53
CA ALA A 137 0.38 -18.20 10.23
C ALA A 137 0.85 -18.18 8.76
N LEU A 138 -0.08 -17.96 7.81
CA LEU A 138 0.29 -17.79 6.40
C LEU A 138 1.16 -16.56 6.15
N PHE A 139 0.84 -15.46 6.81
CA PHE A 139 1.60 -14.22 6.70
C PHE A 139 3.04 -14.40 7.18
N GLU A 140 3.24 -15.05 8.31
CA GLU A 140 4.56 -15.34 8.87
C GLU A 140 5.36 -16.28 7.96
N SER A 141 4.74 -17.37 7.47
CA SER A 141 5.37 -18.26 6.49
C SER A 141 5.81 -17.53 5.20
N ARG A 142 4.98 -16.61 4.69
CA ARG A 142 5.35 -15.77 3.54
C ARG A 142 6.49 -14.81 3.86
N LYS A 143 6.49 -14.22 5.05
CA LYS A 143 7.56 -13.33 5.54
C LYS A 143 8.90 -14.05 5.57
N ASP A 144 8.93 -15.28 6.08
CA ASP A 144 10.14 -16.12 6.13
C ASP A 144 10.65 -16.50 4.73
N LYS A 145 9.73 -16.81 3.81
CA LYS A 145 10.09 -17.07 2.39
C LYS A 145 10.72 -15.84 1.74
N VAL A 146 10.15 -14.65 1.98
CA VAL A 146 10.67 -13.38 1.46
C VAL A 146 12.04 -13.08 2.09
N ALA A 147 12.21 -13.26 3.40
CA ALA A 147 13.50 -13.03 4.07
C ALA A 147 14.60 -13.92 3.49
N ARG A 148 14.33 -15.22 3.29
CA ARG A 148 15.27 -16.14 2.63
C ARG A 148 15.59 -15.72 1.20
N TRP A 149 14.60 -15.27 0.44
CA TRP A 149 14.81 -14.81 -0.93
C TRP A 149 15.68 -13.54 -0.96
N LEU A 150 15.42 -12.56 -0.10
CA LEU A 150 16.22 -11.34 0.01
C LEU A 150 17.70 -11.64 0.33
N LYS A 151 17.94 -12.61 1.24
CA LYS A 151 19.28 -13.02 1.63
C LYS A 151 20.06 -13.74 0.52
N ASN A 152 19.34 -14.51 -0.32
CA ASN A 152 19.96 -15.34 -1.34
C ASN A 152 20.09 -14.64 -2.71
N ASN A 153 19.61 -13.42 -2.86
CA ASN A 153 19.66 -12.66 -4.11
C ASN A 153 20.37 -11.32 -3.93
N GLY A 154 20.98 -10.84 -5.00
CA GLY A 154 21.72 -9.59 -5.04
C GLY A 154 21.36 -8.71 -6.22
N VAL A 155 21.80 -7.46 -6.14
CA VAL A 155 21.78 -6.48 -7.22
C VAL A 155 23.14 -6.50 -7.88
N PHE A 156 23.14 -6.69 -9.18
CA PHE A 156 24.36 -6.77 -10.00
C PHE A 156 24.36 -5.65 -11.05
N ASP A 157 25.53 -5.18 -11.39
CA ASP A 157 25.70 -4.32 -12.55
C ASP A 157 25.75 -5.13 -13.85
N PHE A 158 25.87 -4.43 -14.97
CA PHE A 158 25.91 -5.07 -16.31
C PHE A 158 27.21 -5.89 -16.55
N SER A 159 28.25 -5.72 -15.73
CA SER A 159 29.46 -6.54 -15.76
C SER A 159 29.31 -7.84 -14.96
N GLY A 160 28.20 -8.01 -14.23
CA GLY A 160 27.98 -9.14 -13.33
C GLY A 160 28.62 -8.98 -11.95
N GLU A 161 29.10 -7.77 -11.61
CA GLU A 161 29.64 -7.48 -10.27
C GLU A 161 28.48 -7.30 -9.28
N LEU A 162 28.58 -7.96 -8.12
CA LEU A 162 27.62 -7.83 -7.03
C LEU A 162 27.80 -6.46 -6.36
N LEU A 163 26.77 -5.63 -6.42
CA LEU A 163 26.77 -4.31 -5.78
C LEU A 163 26.31 -4.36 -4.32
N CYS A 164 25.28 -5.11 -4.02
CA CYS A 164 24.76 -5.35 -2.68
C CYS A 164 23.80 -6.54 -2.65
N THR A 165 23.54 -7.12 -1.48
CA THR A 165 22.45 -8.09 -1.34
C THR A 165 21.09 -7.40 -1.39
N LEU A 166 20.04 -8.13 -1.75
CA LEU A 166 18.69 -7.58 -1.65
C LEU A 166 18.25 -7.33 -0.20
N GLU A 167 18.83 -8.06 0.76
CA GLU A 167 18.63 -7.81 2.19
C GLU A 167 19.18 -6.45 2.60
N ASP A 168 20.41 -6.08 2.18
CA ASP A 168 21.00 -4.78 2.44
C ASP A 168 20.18 -3.65 1.79
N ALA A 169 19.79 -3.85 0.52
CA ALA A 169 18.93 -2.92 -0.18
C ALA A 169 17.58 -2.73 0.53
N HIS A 170 16.95 -3.81 0.99
CA HIS A 170 15.70 -3.76 1.77
C HIS A 170 15.90 -3.01 3.09
N ASN A 171 16.96 -3.33 3.83
CA ASN A 171 17.22 -2.76 5.14
C ASN A 171 17.58 -1.27 5.11
N SER A 172 18.11 -0.78 3.99
CA SER A 172 18.41 0.64 3.78
C SER A 172 17.23 1.49 3.31
N THR A 173 16.09 0.89 2.97
CA THR A 173 14.93 1.59 2.42
C THR A 173 13.76 1.67 3.41
N VAL A 174 12.71 2.40 3.03
CA VAL A 174 11.42 2.41 3.76
C VAL A 174 10.62 1.09 3.63
N SER A 175 11.14 0.11 2.90
CA SER A 175 10.64 -1.27 2.96
C SER A 175 10.91 -1.89 4.32
N ASN A 176 12.01 -1.49 4.97
CA ASN A 176 12.26 -1.80 6.37
C ASN A 176 11.25 -1.03 7.25
N PRO A 177 10.47 -1.72 8.11
CA PRO A 177 9.51 -1.07 9.01
C PRO A 177 10.12 0.00 9.92
N VAL A 178 11.36 -0.16 10.40
CA VAL A 178 12.07 0.82 11.24
C VAL A 178 12.23 2.14 10.50
N ASN A 179 12.78 2.10 9.29
CA ASN A 179 12.99 3.28 8.47
C ASN A 179 11.66 3.94 8.09
N ARG A 180 10.63 3.12 7.86
CA ARG A 180 9.28 3.63 7.56
C ARG A 180 8.69 4.37 8.75
N VAL A 181 8.77 3.82 9.95
CA VAL A 181 8.32 4.48 11.19
C VAL A 181 9.08 5.79 11.39
N ALA A 182 10.41 5.75 11.28
CA ALA A 182 11.24 6.94 11.44
C ALA A 182 10.86 8.04 10.44
N GLU A 183 10.69 7.71 9.16
CA GLU A 183 10.26 8.68 8.15
C GLU A 183 8.86 9.24 8.44
N LEU A 184 7.90 8.39 8.83
CA LEU A 184 6.55 8.84 9.18
C LEU A 184 6.56 9.77 10.40
N CYS A 185 7.40 9.47 11.42
CA CYS A 185 7.56 10.31 12.60
C CYS A 185 8.19 11.66 12.26
N VAL A 186 9.27 11.68 11.48
CA VAL A 186 9.92 12.93 11.03
C VAL A 186 8.93 13.81 10.28
N ARG A 187 8.16 13.23 9.37
CA ARG A 187 7.14 13.96 8.60
C ARG A 187 5.98 14.46 9.46
N GLY A 188 5.49 13.61 10.37
CA GLY A 188 4.41 13.97 11.27
C GLY A 188 4.82 15.09 12.22
N LYS A 189 6.04 15.01 12.79
CA LYS A 189 6.61 16.04 13.65
C LYS A 189 6.74 17.37 12.91
N ALA A 190 7.32 17.36 11.71
CA ALA A 190 7.49 18.56 10.89
C ALA A 190 6.16 19.28 10.57
N VAL A 191 5.09 18.52 10.32
CA VAL A 191 3.75 19.10 10.09
C VAL A 191 3.24 19.81 11.34
N CYS A 192 3.38 19.19 12.53
CA CYS A 192 2.91 19.77 13.78
C CYS A 192 3.67 21.04 14.14
N GLU A 193 5.02 20.99 14.10
CA GLU A 193 5.87 22.15 14.41
C GLU A 193 5.60 23.34 13.49
N LEU A 194 5.50 23.10 12.18
CA LEU A 194 5.18 24.18 11.24
C LEU A 194 3.76 24.72 11.40
N ALA A 195 2.81 23.88 11.76
CA ALA A 195 1.45 24.34 12.01
C ALA A 195 1.38 25.24 13.25
N GLU A 196 2.15 24.91 14.29
CA GLU A 196 2.33 25.74 15.48
C GLU A 196 2.99 27.07 15.13
N ASP A 197 4.09 27.06 14.36
CA ASP A 197 4.78 28.29 13.90
C ASP A 197 3.87 29.21 13.09
N PHE A 198 2.96 28.65 12.29
CA PHE A 198 2.00 29.41 11.48
C PHE A 198 0.71 29.78 12.21
N GLY A 199 0.60 29.49 13.50
CA GLY A 199 -0.59 29.78 14.30
C GLY A 199 -1.84 29.04 13.83
N LEU A 200 -1.70 27.86 13.22
CA LEU A 200 -2.82 27.07 12.74
C LEU A 200 -3.50 26.31 13.89
N GLN A 201 -4.81 26.21 13.82
CA GLN A 201 -5.61 25.43 14.76
C GLN A 201 -5.64 23.96 14.33
N GLY A 202 -5.33 23.05 15.27
CA GLY A 202 -5.22 21.62 15.01
C GLY A 202 -6.43 20.84 15.49
N PHE A 203 -6.82 19.81 14.72
CA PHE A 203 -7.92 18.91 15.04
C PHE A 203 -7.53 17.46 14.83
N PHE A 204 -7.95 16.63 15.80
CA PHE A 204 -7.95 15.19 15.67
C PHE A 204 -9.38 14.71 15.44
N VAL A 205 -9.63 14.08 14.29
CA VAL A 205 -10.96 13.64 13.87
C VAL A 205 -10.96 12.15 13.59
N VAL A 206 -11.92 11.42 14.16
CA VAL A 206 -12.15 10.00 13.88
C VAL A 206 -13.42 9.86 13.07
N LEU A 207 -13.34 9.21 11.92
CA LEU A 207 -14.48 8.81 11.07
C LEU A 207 -14.67 7.32 11.16
N THR A 208 -15.87 6.89 11.57
CA THR A 208 -16.28 5.49 11.68
C THR A 208 -17.34 5.17 10.62
N THR A 209 -17.33 3.97 10.09
CA THR A 209 -18.33 3.51 9.13
C THR A 209 -19.69 3.24 9.78
N PRO A 210 -20.82 3.32 9.03
CA PRO A 210 -22.14 2.89 9.50
C PRO A 210 -22.16 1.44 10.00
N SER A 211 -23.13 1.13 10.87
CA SER A 211 -23.23 -0.19 11.50
C SER A 211 -23.36 -1.35 10.50
N ARG A 212 -23.95 -1.09 9.32
CA ARG A 212 -24.09 -2.09 8.27
C ARG A 212 -22.77 -2.66 7.73
N PHE A 213 -21.60 -2.07 8.05
CA PHE A 213 -20.30 -2.62 7.70
C PHE A 213 -19.74 -3.59 8.75
N HIS A 214 -20.36 -3.67 9.94
CA HIS A 214 -19.97 -4.56 11.03
C HIS A 214 -20.79 -5.85 10.96
N PRO A 215 -20.14 -7.03 10.84
CA PRO A 215 -20.85 -8.30 10.72
C PRO A 215 -21.57 -8.71 12.01
N THR A 216 -21.13 -8.20 13.16
CA THR A 216 -21.71 -8.51 14.46
C THR A 216 -22.02 -7.24 15.25
N THR A 217 -23.03 -7.33 16.11
CA THR A 217 -23.35 -6.32 17.12
C THR A 217 -23.18 -6.92 18.51
N SER A 218 -22.62 -6.16 19.43
CA SER A 218 -22.48 -6.55 20.82
C SER A 218 -23.62 -5.98 21.65
N TYR A 219 -24.15 -6.73 22.57
CA TYR A 219 -25.17 -6.31 23.53
C TYR A 219 -24.84 -6.86 24.92
N ARG A 220 -25.41 -6.24 25.95
CA ARG A 220 -25.20 -6.63 27.34
C ARG A 220 -26.48 -7.23 27.90
N ALA A 221 -26.40 -8.43 28.50
CA ALA A 221 -27.50 -9.09 29.19
C ALA A 221 -26.94 -9.77 30.45
N GLY A 222 -27.64 -9.65 31.59
CA GLY A 222 -27.22 -10.25 32.86
C GLY A 222 -25.78 -9.88 33.29
N GLY A 223 -25.35 -8.66 33.00
CA GLY A 223 -23.99 -8.18 33.32
C GLY A 223 -22.89 -8.66 32.36
N ARG A 224 -23.19 -9.56 31.42
CA ARG A 224 -22.23 -10.13 30.46
C ARG A 224 -22.42 -9.56 29.06
N TRP A 225 -21.33 -9.50 28.29
CA TRP A 225 -21.35 -9.11 26.88
C TRP A 225 -21.58 -10.33 26.00
N TYR A 226 -22.51 -10.16 25.06
CA TYR A 226 -22.84 -11.13 24.03
C TYR A 226 -22.66 -10.49 22.65
N SER A 227 -22.43 -11.32 21.65
CA SER A 227 -22.38 -10.90 20.25
C SER A 227 -23.43 -11.67 19.45
N ARG A 228 -24.10 -10.97 18.56
CA ARG A 228 -25.03 -11.59 17.59
C ARG A 228 -24.74 -11.06 16.19
N GLN A 229 -25.18 -11.79 15.18
CA GLN A 229 -25.08 -11.33 13.79
C GLN A 229 -25.87 -10.03 13.60
N ASN A 230 -25.29 -9.10 12.85
CA ASN A 230 -25.89 -7.81 12.59
C ASN A 230 -26.87 -7.90 11.41
N PRO A 231 -28.20 -7.70 11.63
CA PRO A 231 -29.18 -7.77 10.55
C PRO A 231 -28.94 -6.70 9.48
N ASN A 232 -28.42 -5.53 9.84
CA ASN A 232 -28.13 -4.47 8.88
C ASN A 232 -26.99 -4.86 7.93
N TRP A 233 -26.00 -5.63 8.40
CA TRP A 233 -24.92 -6.14 7.58
C TRP A 233 -25.43 -7.19 6.57
N LEU A 234 -26.32 -8.08 7.00
CA LEU A 234 -26.98 -9.04 6.12
C LEU A 234 -27.83 -8.34 5.06
N ALA A 235 -28.69 -7.40 5.48
CA ALA A 235 -29.54 -6.63 4.57
C ALA A 235 -28.73 -5.81 3.55
N ALA A 236 -27.52 -5.38 3.91
CA ALA A 236 -26.61 -4.67 3.01
C ALA A 236 -25.82 -5.59 2.06
N GLY A 237 -26.07 -6.91 2.06
CA GLY A 237 -25.37 -7.88 1.21
C GLY A 237 -23.98 -8.26 1.73
N CYS A 238 -23.76 -8.24 3.03
CA CYS A 238 -22.52 -8.66 3.69
C CYS A 238 -21.27 -7.87 3.24
N PRO A 239 -21.27 -6.54 3.36
CA PRO A 239 -20.16 -5.73 2.87
C PRO A 239 -18.83 -6.10 3.53
N THR A 240 -17.80 -6.14 2.69
CA THR A 240 -16.44 -6.53 3.07
C THR A 240 -15.67 -5.40 3.77
N VAL A 241 -14.48 -5.72 4.32
CA VAL A 241 -13.53 -4.72 4.83
C VAL A 241 -13.18 -3.70 3.74
N LYS A 242 -13.04 -4.15 2.49
CA LYS A 242 -12.74 -3.27 1.36
C LYS A 242 -13.89 -2.31 1.06
N ASP A 243 -15.13 -2.77 1.16
CA ASP A 243 -16.31 -1.91 0.93
C ASP A 243 -16.43 -0.83 1.99
N SER A 244 -16.14 -1.16 3.26
CA SER A 244 -16.09 -0.17 4.35
C SER A 244 -15.01 0.89 4.11
N HIS A 245 -13.81 0.49 3.62
CA HIS A 245 -12.75 1.41 3.24
C HIS A 245 -13.14 2.28 2.03
N GLN A 246 -13.79 1.72 1.03
CA GLN A 246 -14.27 2.47 -0.13
C GLN A 246 -15.34 3.51 0.25
N TRP A 247 -16.21 3.18 1.22
CA TRP A 247 -17.17 4.14 1.74
C TRP A 247 -16.46 5.34 2.36
N LEU A 248 -15.49 5.14 3.25
CA LEU A 248 -14.69 6.21 3.83
C LEU A 248 -13.91 7.00 2.77
N ASN A 249 -13.41 6.35 1.73
CA ASN A 249 -12.78 7.05 0.60
C ASN A 249 -13.76 8.00 -0.09
N ARG A 250 -15.03 7.59 -0.32
CA ARG A 250 -16.04 8.47 -0.91
C ARG A 250 -16.35 9.66 -0.01
N VAL A 251 -16.52 9.44 1.29
CA VAL A 251 -16.72 10.51 2.28
C VAL A 251 -15.56 11.52 2.21
N TRP A 252 -14.31 11.03 2.21
CA TRP A 252 -13.13 11.89 2.13
C TRP A 252 -13.04 12.66 0.81
N GLN A 253 -13.34 12.04 -0.31
CA GLN A 253 -13.39 12.72 -1.62
C GLN A 253 -14.44 13.84 -1.65
N ASN A 254 -15.58 13.63 -1.00
CA ASN A 254 -16.61 14.65 -0.86
C ASN A 254 -16.14 15.81 0.00
N ILE A 255 -15.55 15.52 1.16
CA ILE A 255 -14.93 16.52 2.05
C ILE A 255 -13.92 17.35 1.25
N GLN A 256 -12.97 16.70 0.56
CA GLN A 256 -11.96 17.39 -0.25
C GLN A 256 -12.57 18.28 -1.33
N ARG A 257 -13.64 17.82 -2.02
CA ARG A 257 -14.34 18.66 -3.03
C ARG A 257 -14.97 19.90 -2.41
N LYS A 258 -15.62 19.78 -1.23
CA LYS A 258 -16.22 20.91 -0.53
C LYS A 258 -15.16 21.89 -0.03
N LEU A 259 -14.07 21.40 0.56
CA LEU A 259 -12.93 22.22 0.98
C LEU A 259 -12.30 22.97 -0.19
N ASN A 260 -12.03 22.28 -1.31
CA ASN A 260 -11.48 22.91 -2.51
C ASN A 260 -12.41 24.00 -3.08
N LYS A 261 -13.73 23.75 -3.06
CA LYS A 261 -14.74 24.77 -3.48
C LYS A 261 -14.73 25.99 -2.57
N ALA A 262 -14.46 25.80 -1.27
CA ALA A 262 -14.34 26.88 -0.30
C ALA A 262 -12.96 27.55 -0.32
N GLY A 263 -11.99 27.08 -1.13
CA GLY A 263 -10.62 27.59 -1.16
C GLY A 263 -9.78 27.17 0.06
N ILE A 264 -10.26 26.22 0.85
CA ILE A 264 -9.61 25.79 2.11
C ILE A 264 -8.62 24.67 1.82
N GLN A 265 -7.40 24.83 2.27
CA GLN A 265 -6.34 23.81 2.21
C GLN A 265 -5.99 23.34 3.61
N LEU A 266 -5.88 22.02 3.77
CA LEU A 266 -5.53 21.38 5.05
C LEU A 266 -4.19 20.66 4.91
N PRO A 267 -3.14 21.02 5.67
CA PRO A 267 -1.99 20.15 5.90
C PRO A 267 -2.33 19.12 6.98
N GLY A 268 -1.93 17.88 6.76
CA GLY A 268 -2.21 16.84 7.75
C GLY A 268 -1.86 15.43 7.33
N ILE A 269 -2.30 14.49 8.17
CA ILE A 269 -2.14 13.06 7.96
C ILE A 269 -3.46 12.33 8.25
N ARG A 270 -3.75 11.32 7.46
CA ARG A 270 -4.82 10.35 7.69
C ARG A 270 -4.21 8.97 7.96
N THR A 271 -4.72 8.28 8.96
CA THR A 271 -4.40 6.88 9.25
C THR A 271 -5.64 6.01 9.17
N VAL A 272 -5.44 4.73 8.84
CA VAL A 272 -6.50 3.72 8.72
C VAL A 272 -6.27 2.66 9.78
N GLU A 273 -7.26 2.39 10.62
CA GLU A 273 -7.20 1.39 11.68
C GLU A 273 -8.31 0.36 11.56
N PRO A 274 -8.08 -0.89 12.02
CA PRO A 274 -9.13 -1.90 12.17
C PRO A 274 -9.87 -1.77 13.49
N HIS A 275 -11.17 -1.97 13.47
CA HIS A 275 -11.94 -2.44 14.63
C HIS A 275 -11.60 -3.92 14.92
N ALA A 276 -12.02 -4.41 16.07
CA ALA A 276 -11.75 -5.81 16.45
C ALA A 276 -12.25 -6.84 15.41
N ASP A 277 -13.35 -6.55 14.71
CA ASP A 277 -13.93 -7.36 13.63
C ASP A 277 -13.29 -7.12 12.24
N GLY A 278 -12.21 -6.33 12.17
CA GLY A 278 -11.50 -5.95 10.95
C GLY A 278 -12.13 -4.81 10.15
N THR A 279 -13.31 -4.30 10.52
CA THR A 279 -13.93 -3.14 9.86
C THR A 279 -13.06 -1.91 10.06
N VAL A 280 -12.98 -1.03 9.06
CA VAL A 280 -12.08 0.13 9.11
C VAL A 280 -12.70 1.34 9.78
N HIS A 281 -11.86 2.12 10.47
CA HIS A 281 -12.11 3.52 10.76
C HIS A 281 -10.88 4.36 10.42
N TRP A 282 -11.08 5.67 10.25
CA TRP A 282 -10.02 6.57 9.87
C TRP A 282 -9.79 7.62 10.93
N ASN A 283 -8.52 7.88 11.22
CA ASN A 283 -8.11 8.98 12.08
C ASN A 283 -7.41 10.04 11.24
N PHE A 284 -7.78 11.28 11.45
CA PHE A 284 -7.19 12.46 10.85
C PHE A 284 -6.53 13.30 11.92
N LEU A 285 -5.34 13.77 11.64
CA LEU A 285 -4.73 14.91 12.29
C LEU A 285 -4.51 15.97 11.21
N PHE A 286 -5.15 17.11 11.32
CA PHE A 286 -4.98 18.20 10.36
C PHE A 286 -5.01 19.55 11.04
N TYR A 287 -4.54 20.53 10.31
CA TYR A 287 -4.50 21.92 10.75
C TYR A 287 -5.19 22.81 9.72
N CYS A 288 -5.80 23.89 10.17
CA CYS A 288 -6.44 24.89 9.33
C CYS A 288 -6.22 26.30 9.92
N GLN A 289 -6.53 27.31 9.14
CA GLN A 289 -6.62 28.66 9.67
C GLN A 289 -7.73 28.74 10.73
N PRO A 290 -7.53 29.46 11.85
CA PRO A 290 -8.55 29.55 12.91
C PRO A 290 -9.92 30.04 12.41
N TYR A 291 -9.94 30.95 11.45
CA TYR A 291 -11.19 31.47 10.88
C TYR A 291 -11.93 30.48 9.97
N ASP A 292 -11.26 29.42 9.49
CA ASP A 292 -11.86 28.35 8.69
C ASP A 292 -12.35 27.16 9.54
N ALA A 293 -11.99 27.11 10.84
CA ALA A 293 -12.17 25.93 11.68
C ALA A 293 -13.63 25.45 11.72
N GLU A 294 -14.58 26.36 11.95
CA GLU A 294 -16.00 26.01 12.00
C GLU A 294 -16.50 25.45 10.67
N ALA A 295 -16.16 26.09 9.56
CA ALA A 295 -16.54 25.64 8.21
C ALA A 295 -15.97 24.25 7.90
N VAL A 296 -14.70 24.01 8.24
CA VAL A 296 -14.04 22.70 8.08
C VAL A 296 -14.76 21.63 8.89
N LEU A 297 -15.02 21.87 10.16
CA LEU A 297 -15.67 20.90 11.05
C LEU A 297 -17.11 20.60 10.63
N ASN A 298 -17.84 21.59 10.14
CA ASN A 298 -19.21 21.41 9.62
C ASN A 298 -19.17 20.54 8.34
N ILE A 299 -18.23 20.78 7.41
CA ILE A 299 -18.06 19.93 6.22
C ILE A 299 -17.78 18.46 6.61
N PHE A 300 -16.92 18.22 7.63
CA PHE A 300 -16.66 16.87 8.12
C PHE A 300 -17.89 16.21 8.74
N ARG A 301 -18.67 16.93 9.56
CA ARG A 301 -19.90 16.42 10.18
C ARG A 301 -20.95 16.08 9.13
N ASP A 302 -21.22 17.01 8.22
CA ASP A 302 -22.20 16.83 7.15
C ASP A 302 -21.93 15.59 6.31
N GLU A 303 -20.68 15.42 5.85
CA GLU A 303 -20.31 14.27 5.03
C GLU A 303 -20.29 12.95 5.79
N ALA A 304 -19.86 12.96 7.06
CA ALA A 304 -19.90 11.77 7.89
C ALA A 304 -21.32 11.29 8.17
N LEU A 305 -22.28 12.22 8.29
CA LEU A 305 -23.68 11.96 8.64
C LEU A 305 -24.60 11.93 7.41
N ALA A 306 -24.12 12.24 6.22
CA ALA A 306 -24.94 12.26 4.99
C ALA A 306 -25.64 10.93 4.70
N ASP A 307 -25.01 9.82 5.09
CA ASP A 307 -25.51 8.46 4.88
C ASP A 307 -26.20 7.96 6.17
N ASN A 308 -27.54 7.86 6.14
CA ASN A 308 -28.37 7.37 7.22
C ASN A 308 -28.13 8.11 8.58
N PRO A 309 -28.40 9.42 8.67
CA PRO A 309 -28.16 10.21 9.88
C PRO A 309 -29.04 9.79 11.07
N GLY A 310 -30.18 9.13 10.79
CA GLY A 310 -31.12 8.61 11.80
C GLY A 310 -30.74 7.25 12.37
N GLU A 311 -29.65 6.64 11.96
CA GLU A 311 -29.18 5.38 12.54
C GLU A 311 -28.87 5.55 14.03
N PRO A 312 -29.37 4.66 14.92
CA PRO A 312 -29.08 4.75 16.35
C PRO A 312 -27.59 4.83 16.63
N GLY A 313 -27.16 5.87 17.35
CA GLY A 313 -25.75 6.12 17.66
C GLY A 313 -24.92 6.77 16.55
N ALA A 314 -25.52 7.12 15.40
CA ALA A 314 -24.78 7.77 14.31
C ALA A 314 -24.17 9.11 14.77
N GLN A 315 -24.94 9.93 15.48
CA GLN A 315 -24.51 11.24 15.96
C GLN A 315 -23.33 11.13 16.94
N ASP A 316 -23.32 10.09 17.78
CA ASP A 316 -22.33 9.92 18.86
C ASP A 316 -21.06 9.20 18.42
N HIS A 317 -21.16 8.33 17.39
CA HIS A 317 -20.09 7.38 17.08
C HIS A 317 -19.52 7.50 15.67
N ARG A 318 -20.25 8.11 14.71
CA ARG A 318 -19.79 8.16 13.31
C ARG A 318 -18.68 9.16 13.10
N ILE A 319 -18.69 10.26 13.86
CA ILE A 319 -17.63 11.25 13.87
C ILE A 319 -17.31 11.67 15.30
N LYS A 320 -16.02 11.69 15.63
CA LYS A 320 -15.52 12.27 16.87
C LYS A 320 -14.49 13.32 16.54
N ILE A 321 -14.64 14.50 17.14
CA ILE A 321 -13.75 15.64 16.92
C ILE A 321 -13.14 16.02 18.25
N LYS A 322 -11.83 16.22 18.24
CA LYS A 322 -11.07 16.74 19.38
C LYS A 322 -10.13 17.82 18.88
N GLU A 323 -10.20 18.98 19.47
CA GLU A 323 -9.23 20.02 19.24
C GLU A 323 -7.88 19.65 19.88
N ILE A 324 -6.80 19.96 19.20
CA ILE A 324 -5.45 19.74 19.69
C ILE A 324 -5.10 20.81 20.69
N ASP A 325 -4.68 20.38 21.87
CA ASP A 325 -4.14 21.23 22.90
C ASP A 325 -2.73 21.71 22.47
N PRO A 326 -2.54 23.02 22.23
CA PRO A 326 -1.26 23.55 21.77
C PRO A 326 -0.09 23.24 22.73
N GLU A 327 -0.34 23.25 24.04
CA GLU A 327 0.71 22.99 25.04
C GLU A 327 1.22 21.54 24.99
N LYS A 328 0.37 20.61 24.55
CA LYS A 328 0.71 19.19 24.47
C LYS A 328 1.22 18.74 23.10
N GLY A 329 1.04 19.60 22.09
CA GLY A 329 1.43 19.36 20.71
C GLY A 329 0.64 18.25 19.99
N GLY A 330 0.47 18.39 18.69
CA GLY A 330 -0.30 17.44 17.86
C GLY A 330 0.39 16.11 17.61
N PHE A 331 1.72 16.09 17.59
CA PHE A 331 2.49 14.90 17.23
C PHE A 331 2.21 13.69 18.12
N ARG A 332 2.00 13.91 19.43
CA ARG A 332 1.66 12.84 20.39
C ARG A 332 0.39 12.06 20.02
N TYR A 333 -0.57 12.70 19.32
CA TYR A 333 -1.79 12.04 18.89
C TYR A 333 -1.53 11.06 17.75
N ILE A 334 -0.61 11.37 16.85
CA ILE A 334 -0.36 10.56 15.65
C ILE A 334 0.76 9.52 15.84
N VAL A 335 1.76 9.79 16.71
CA VAL A 335 2.88 8.87 16.91
C VAL A 335 2.41 7.49 17.41
N LYS A 336 1.41 7.46 18.28
CA LYS A 336 0.77 6.23 18.75
C LYS A 336 0.27 5.36 17.59
N TYR A 337 -0.39 5.98 16.60
CA TYR A 337 -0.91 5.28 15.43
C TYR A 337 0.22 4.86 14.48
N ILE A 338 1.23 5.69 14.30
CA ILE A 338 2.40 5.36 13.48
C ILE A 338 3.11 4.12 14.03
N THR A 339 3.39 4.07 15.34
CA THR A 339 4.05 2.94 15.99
C THR A 339 3.23 1.66 15.92
N LYS A 340 1.94 1.72 16.22
CA LYS A 340 1.03 0.56 16.17
C LYS A 340 0.86 0.01 14.75
N MET A 341 0.76 0.89 13.76
CA MET A 341 0.38 0.53 12.39
C MET A 341 1.56 0.28 11.45
N ALA A 342 2.73 0.86 11.72
CA ALA A 342 3.89 0.71 10.86
C ALA A 342 4.80 -0.49 11.21
N GLY A 343 4.49 -1.20 12.31
CA GLY A 343 5.01 -2.52 12.61
C GLY A 343 6.48 -2.60 12.98
N HIS A 344 6.85 -2.18 14.20
CA HIS A 344 8.10 -2.63 14.79
C HIS A 344 7.86 -3.15 16.22
N ALA A 345 8.11 -4.45 16.41
CA ALA A 345 7.96 -5.12 17.70
C ALA A 345 9.03 -4.69 18.73
N ASP A 346 10.15 -4.15 18.27
CA ASP A 346 11.30 -3.79 19.11
C ASP A 346 11.31 -2.31 19.52
N ALA A 347 10.34 -1.52 19.09
CA ALA A 347 10.17 -0.19 19.63
C ALA A 347 9.83 -0.37 21.13
N LYS A 348 10.81 -0.16 22.01
CA LYS A 348 10.59 0.13 23.44
C LYS A 348 9.75 1.41 23.52
N GLY A 349 8.54 1.34 22.97
CA GLY A 349 7.63 2.45 22.88
C GLY A 349 6.79 2.47 24.12
N THR A 350 6.84 3.54 24.82
CA THR A 350 5.83 4.11 25.72
C THR A 350 4.48 4.30 25.01
N GLY A 351 4.07 3.35 24.14
CA GLY A 351 2.73 3.30 23.60
C GLY A 351 1.80 2.84 24.71
N HIS A 352 0.87 3.67 25.14
CA HIS A 352 -0.20 3.25 26.02
C HIS A 352 -0.89 2.02 25.43
N LEU A 353 -0.70 0.86 26.09
CA LEU A 353 -1.26 -0.44 25.73
C LEU A 353 -2.79 -0.49 25.89
N ASP A 354 -3.39 0.55 26.46
CA ASP A 354 -4.81 0.60 26.85
C ASP A 354 -5.81 0.46 25.69
N ASP A 355 -5.36 0.62 24.43
CA ASP A 355 -6.19 0.42 23.23
C ASP A 355 -5.93 -0.89 22.50
N ILE A 356 -5.05 -1.76 23.01
CA ILE A 356 -4.87 -3.10 22.45
C ILE A 356 -5.98 -3.96 23.05
N HIS A 357 -6.99 -4.26 22.26
CA HIS A 357 -8.20 -5.01 22.65
C HIS A 357 -7.95 -6.48 23.04
N SER A 358 -6.70 -6.90 23.26
CA SER A 358 -6.39 -8.28 23.62
C SER A 358 -5.33 -8.36 24.73
N SER A 359 -5.37 -9.42 25.50
CA SER A 359 -4.33 -9.86 26.43
C SER A 359 -3.04 -10.33 25.74
N ARG A 360 -2.90 -10.11 24.42
CA ARG A 360 -1.79 -10.54 23.58
C ARG A 360 -0.66 -9.54 23.59
N SER A 361 0.55 -9.98 23.21
CA SER A 361 1.72 -9.12 23.17
C SER A 361 1.59 -8.00 22.12
N PHE A 362 2.31 -6.89 22.32
CA PHE A 362 2.39 -5.80 21.34
C PHE A 362 2.85 -6.28 19.96
N SER A 363 3.80 -7.23 19.92
CA SER A 363 4.29 -7.83 18.67
C SER A 363 3.19 -8.57 17.90
N ASP A 364 2.31 -9.34 18.59
CA ASP A 364 1.17 -10.02 17.96
C ASP A 364 0.20 -8.98 17.36
N ALA A 365 -0.12 -7.92 18.08
CA ALA A 365 -1.01 -6.87 17.60
C ALA A 365 -0.48 -6.20 16.33
N VAL A 366 0.81 -5.88 16.29
CA VAL A 366 1.50 -5.29 15.12
C VAL A 366 1.49 -6.24 13.93
N ASN A 367 1.83 -7.52 14.12
CA ASN A 367 1.80 -8.52 13.04
C ASN A 367 0.37 -8.72 12.50
N ARG A 368 -0.65 -8.71 13.36
CA ARG A 368 -2.07 -8.80 12.95
C ARG A 368 -2.50 -7.61 12.11
N VAL A 369 -2.14 -6.41 12.51
CA VAL A 369 -2.42 -5.20 11.72
C VAL A 369 -1.73 -5.26 10.36
N ALA A 370 -0.46 -5.67 10.31
CA ALA A 370 0.27 -5.81 9.05
C ALA A 370 -0.34 -6.90 8.14
N CYS A 371 -0.78 -8.02 8.73
CA CYS A 371 -1.47 -9.09 8.02
C CYS A 371 -2.83 -8.61 7.49
N TRP A 372 -3.65 -7.97 8.33
CA TRP A 372 -4.93 -7.38 7.97
C TRP A 372 -4.80 -6.37 6.82
N GLN A 373 -3.83 -5.45 6.91
CA GLN A 373 -3.53 -4.48 5.86
C GLN A 373 -3.26 -5.15 4.51
N LYS A 374 -2.40 -6.19 4.50
CA LYS A 374 -2.03 -6.89 3.26
C LYS A 374 -3.20 -7.69 2.69
N THR A 375 -3.99 -8.35 3.56
CA THR A 375 -5.18 -9.12 3.16
C THR A 375 -6.24 -8.20 2.54
N ALA A 376 -6.54 -7.08 3.19
CA ALA A 376 -7.52 -6.11 2.70
C ALA A 376 -6.94 -5.12 1.65
N ARG A 377 -5.61 -5.15 1.42
CA ARG A 377 -4.89 -4.29 0.46
C ARG A 377 -5.11 -2.81 0.72
N LEU A 378 -4.88 -2.38 1.95
CA LEU A 378 -5.15 -1.02 2.42
C LEU A 378 -3.89 -0.16 2.48
N ARG A 379 -4.04 1.13 2.14
CA ARG A 379 -3.02 2.15 2.40
C ARG A 379 -3.27 2.76 3.76
N LEU A 380 -2.39 2.47 4.73
CA LEU A 380 -2.58 2.86 6.13
C LEU A 380 -2.35 4.34 6.40
N PHE A 381 -1.44 5.00 5.68
CA PHE A 381 -1.04 6.38 5.93
C PHE A 381 -1.14 7.21 4.66
N GLN A 382 -1.67 8.41 4.79
CA GLN A 382 -1.67 9.40 3.72
C GLN A 382 -1.48 10.78 4.30
N PHE A 383 -0.39 11.45 3.93
CA PHE A 383 -0.22 12.88 4.15
C PHE A 383 -0.90 13.65 3.03
N PHE A 384 -1.42 14.81 3.36
CA PHE A 384 -2.06 15.73 2.42
C PHE A 384 -1.65 17.18 2.73
N GLY A 385 -1.76 18.08 1.75
CA GLY A 385 -1.30 19.47 1.86
C GLY A 385 0.23 19.66 1.89
N LEU A 386 1.02 18.60 1.62
CA LEU A 386 2.48 18.61 1.75
C LEU A 386 3.18 18.41 0.40
N PRO A 387 4.46 18.84 0.30
CA PRO A 387 5.33 18.47 -0.81
C PRO A 387 5.51 16.94 -0.92
N SER A 388 5.84 16.47 -2.13
CA SER A 388 5.98 15.05 -2.42
C SER A 388 7.12 14.39 -1.66
N VAL A 389 6.82 13.36 -0.86
CA VAL A 389 7.84 12.51 -0.23
C VAL A 389 8.65 11.71 -1.27
N THR A 390 8.08 11.43 -2.43
CA THR A 390 8.81 10.76 -3.52
C THR A 390 9.94 11.66 -4.01
N ALA A 391 9.69 12.95 -4.22
CA ALA A 391 10.72 13.91 -4.60
C ALA A 391 11.77 14.10 -3.49
N TYR A 392 11.34 14.19 -2.23
CA TYR A 392 12.22 14.20 -1.06
C TYR A 392 13.19 13.01 -1.05
N ARG A 393 12.69 11.81 -1.29
CA ARG A 393 13.53 10.61 -1.36
C ARG A 393 14.47 10.61 -2.56
N GLN A 394 14.08 11.21 -3.69
CA GLN A 394 14.98 11.34 -4.85
C GLN A 394 16.12 12.33 -4.56
N LEU A 395 15.87 13.44 -3.89
CA LEU A 395 16.91 14.39 -3.46
C LEU A 395 17.93 13.75 -2.51
N ARG A 396 17.50 12.92 -1.57
CA ARG A 396 18.39 12.17 -0.67
C ARG A 396 19.34 11.18 -1.34
N ARG A 397 19.19 10.94 -2.64
CA ARG A 397 20.14 10.12 -3.42
C ARG A 397 21.37 10.91 -3.84
N PHE A 398 21.28 12.25 -3.91
CA PHE A 398 22.42 13.11 -4.16
C PHE A 398 23.23 13.32 -2.88
N ARG A 399 24.33 12.55 -2.75
CA ARG A 399 25.25 12.62 -1.60
C ARG A 399 26.34 13.67 -1.75
N ILE A 400 26.57 14.09 -2.98
CA ILE A 400 27.63 15.04 -3.35
C ILE A 400 26.93 16.31 -3.89
N PRO A 401 27.47 17.49 -3.61
CA PRO A 401 26.98 18.72 -4.22
C PRO A 401 26.91 18.60 -5.74
N PHE A 402 25.97 19.30 -6.35
CA PHE A 402 25.82 19.30 -7.80
C PHE A 402 27.07 19.82 -8.48
N SER A 403 27.52 19.17 -9.55
CA SER A 403 28.65 19.65 -10.35
C SER A 403 28.21 20.76 -11.30
N PRO A 404 29.00 21.85 -11.45
CA PRO A 404 28.74 22.85 -12.49
C PRO A 404 28.72 22.29 -13.91
N ASP A 405 29.36 21.12 -14.13
CA ASP A 405 29.40 20.45 -15.44
C ASP A 405 28.13 19.63 -15.73
N ASP A 406 27.25 19.48 -14.74
CA ASP A 406 25.96 18.81 -14.95
C ASP A 406 25.11 19.60 -15.95
N ILE A 407 24.64 18.91 -17.00
CA ILE A 407 23.82 19.53 -18.08
C ILE A 407 22.56 20.19 -17.51
N ALA A 408 21.98 19.63 -16.45
CA ALA A 408 20.82 20.21 -15.78
C ALA A 408 21.16 21.55 -15.10
N MET A 409 22.37 21.72 -14.56
CA MET A 409 22.83 22.96 -13.93
C MET A 409 22.96 24.12 -14.91
N LYS A 410 23.27 23.84 -16.18
CA LYS A 410 23.34 24.85 -17.24
C LYS A 410 21.98 25.48 -17.61
N LYS A 411 20.88 24.92 -17.10
CA LYS A 411 19.50 25.35 -17.37
C LYS A 411 18.87 26.13 -16.22
N ILE A 412 19.61 26.38 -15.15
CA ILE A 412 19.15 27.11 -13.97
C ILE A 412 20.13 28.23 -13.59
N THR A 413 19.65 29.26 -12.89
CA THR A 413 20.48 30.38 -12.45
C THR A 413 21.34 30.03 -11.24
N ALA A 414 22.34 30.86 -10.92
CA ALA A 414 23.18 30.63 -9.74
C ALA A 414 22.38 30.65 -8.44
N GLU A 415 21.40 31.54 -8.31
CA GLU A 415 20.50 31.60 -7.15
C GLU A 415 19.65 30.33 -7.05
N GLN A 416 19.19 29.81 -8.20
CA GLN A 416 18.44 28.54 -8.23
C GLN A 416 19.31 27.35 -7.87
N VAL A 417 20.60 27.35 -8.23
CA VAL A 417 21.56 26.32 -7.79
C VAL A 417 21.70 26.34 -6.28
N GLN A 418 21.87 27.52 -5.68
CA GLN A 418 21.97 27.67 -4.23
C GLN A 418 20.69 27.18 -3.54
N GLN A 419 19.52 27.60 -4.03
CA GLN A 419 18.23 27.17 -3.49
C GLN A 419 18.07 25.63 -3.57
N LEU A 420 18.44 25.02 -4.70
CA LEU A 420 18.39 23.57 -4.87
C LEU A 420 19.32 22.85 -3.90
N GLU A 421 20.53 23.39 -3.67
CA GLU A 421 21.50 22.83 -2.73
C GLU A 421 21.01 22.93 -1.28
N GLU A 422 20.38 24.02 -0.88
CA GLU A 422 19.76 24.17 0.44
C GLU A 422 18.65 23.12 0.64
N ILE A 423 17.80 22.92 -0.38
CA ILE A 423 16.75 21.87 -0.36
C ILE A 423 17.39 20.48 -0.27
N ARG A 424 18.45 20.21 -1.03
CA ARG A 424 19.17 18.93 -0.99
C ARG A 424 19.75 18.65 0.40
N LEU A 425 20.42 19.64 1.00
CA LEU A 425 21.00 19.53 2.32
C LEU A 425 19.94 19.26 3.40
N SER A 426 18.79 19.95 3.34
CA SER A 426 17.68 19.68 4.26
C SER A 426 17.17 18.23 4.13
N CYS A 427 17.08 17.73 2.89
CA CYS A 427 16.67 16.34 2.65
C CYS A 427 17.72 15.35 3.16
N ASP A 428 19.01 15.59 2.95
CA ASP A 428 20.10 14.72 3.39
C ASP A 428 20.20 14.66 4.91
N ALA A 429 20.03 15.80 5.58
CA ALA A 429 19.95 15.91 7.04
C ALA A 429 18.70 15.23 7.64
N GLY A 430 17.69 14.90 6.83
CA GLY A 430 16.42 14.39 7.31
C GLY A 430 15.49 15.47 7.85
N ASP A 431 15.79 16.74 7.61
CA ASP A 431 14.96 17.88 8.03
C ASP A 431 13.79 18.10 7.07
N PHE A 432 12.69 17.40 7.34
CA PHE A 432 11.49 17.51 6.51
C PHE A 432 10.76 18.85 6.72
N ARG A 433 10.95 19.53 7.87
CA ARG A 433 10.39 20.85 8.14
C ARG A 433 10.96 21.89 7.17
N THR A 434 12.27 21.99 7.10
CA THR A 434 12.96 22.89 6.15
C THR A 434 12.64 22.52 4.70
N TYR A 435 12.55 21.23 4.35
CA TYR A 435 12.09 20.80 3.02
C TYR A 435 10.70 21.32 2.66
N ILE A 436 9.73 21.32 3.61
CA ILE A 436 8.39 21.89 3.38
C ILE A 436 8.50 23.40 3.11
N LEU A 437 9.23 24.13 3.97
CA LEU A 437 9.38 25.60 3.86
C LEU A 437 10.00 26.00 2.53
N LEU A 438 11.15 25.41 2.18
CA LEU A 438 11.88 25.74 0.96
C LEU A 438 11.13 25.32 -0.32
N ASN A 439 10.18 24.37 -0.21
CA ASN A 439 9.32 23.97 -1.31
C ASN A 439 7.95 24.68 -1.30
N GLY A 440 7.88 25.87 -0.72
CA GLY A 440 6.72 26.77 -0.75
C GLY A 440 5.73 26.63 0.41
N GLY A 441 6.08 25.93 1.49
CA GLY A 441 5.23 25.81 2.69
C GLY A 441 4.00 24.92 2.49
N PHE A 442 2.97 25.10 3.30
CA PHE A 442 1.73 24.31 3.25
C PHE A 442 0.80 24.69 2.11
N PHE A 443 0.64 25.99 1.87
CA PHE A 443 -0.40 26.56 1.01
C PHE A 443 0.06 26.88 -0.41
N CYS A 444 1.20 26.34 -0.83
CA CYS A 444 1.74 26.57 -2.17
C CYS A 444 1.03 25.73 -3.22
N SER A 445 0.50 26.37 -4.25
CA SER A 445 -0.14 25.70 -5.40
C SER A 445 0.88 25.12 -6.38
N GLU A 446 2.04 25.79 -6.54
CA GLU A 446 3.11 25.36 -7.42
C GLU A 446 4.37 25.01 -6.63
N ARG A 447 4.67 23.72 -6.54
CA ARG A 447 5.84 23.20 -5.83
C ARG A 447 7.09 23.33 -6.70
N LEU A 448 8.19 23.83 -6.13
CA LEU A 448 9.50 23.91 -6.79
C LEU A 448 10.03 22.52 -7.15
N ILE A 449 9.87 21.56 -6.22
CA ILE A 449 10.33 20.19 -6.40
C ILE A 449 9.13 19.28 -6.60
N ARG A 450 9.15 18.52 -7.71
CA ARG A 450 8.14 17.51 -8.06
C ARG A 450 8.81 16.20 -8.48
N PRO A 451 8.17 15.03 -8.32
CA PRO A 451 8.71 13.77 -8.84
C PRO A 451 8.75 13.83 -10.38
N TYR A 452 9.83 13.30 -10.95
CA TYR A 452 9.97 13.14 -12.40
C TYR A 452 9.78 11.68 -12.79
N TYR A 453 8.83 11.44 -13.69
CA TYR A 453 8.51 10.13 -14.23
C TYR A 453 8.95 10.03 -15.68
N PHE A 454 9.58 8.92 -16.02
CA PHE A 454 10.06 8.63 -17.36
C PHE A 454 9.32 7.45 -17.96
N GLN A 455 8.82 7.61 -19.20
CA GLN A 455 8.25 6.52 -19.98
C GLN A 455 9.39 5.66 -20.53
N GLN A 456 9.48 4.41 -20.08
CA GLN A 456 10.47 3.49 -20.65
C GLN A 456 10.20 3.25 -22.13
N VAL A 457 11.25 3.32 -22.94
CA VAL A 457 11.20 3.11 -24.39
C VAL A 457 12.07 1.90 -24.73
N GLN A 458 11.65 1.10 -25.69
CA GLN A 458 12.40 0.01 -26.28
C GLN A 458 12.26 0.14 -27.80
N ASP A 459 13.38 0.19 -28.53
CA ASP A 459 13.42 0.35 -29.98
C ASP A 459 12.59 1.55 -30.50
N GLY A 460 12.67 2.68 -29.79
CA GLY A 460 11.94 3.92 -30.13
C GLY A 460 10.45 3.92 -29.78
N MET A 461 9.90 2.80 -29.29
CA MET A 461 8.49 2.67 -28.91
C MET A 461 8.33 2.52 -27.38
N PRO A 462 7.20 2.94 -26.79
CA PRO A 462 6.95 2.68 -25.39
C PRO A 462 7.11 1.21 -25.04
N ARG A 463 7.87 0.90 -23.99
CA ARG A 463 8.09 -0.48 -23.55
C ARG A 463 6.77 -1.14 -23.18
N LEU A 464 6.58 -2.37 -23.66
CA LEU A 464 5.43 -3.20 -23.33
C LEU A 464 5.75 -4.15 -22.17
N ASN A 465 4.74 -4.43 -21.36
CA ASN A 465 4.80 -5.49 -20.36
C ASN A 465 4.58 -6.88 -21.00
N VAL A 466 4.66 -7.94 -20.18
CA VAL A 466 4.47 -9.32 -20.64
C VAL A 466 3.06 -9.60 -21.22
N TYR A 467 2.13 -8.70 -21.05
CA TYR A 467 0.77 -8.79 -21.59
C TYR A 467 0.56 -7.94 -22.85
N GLY A 468 1.62 -7.29 -23.36
CA GLY A 468 1.55 -6.42 -24.55
C GLY A 468 0.98 -5.03 -24.29
N GLU A 469 0.92 -4.56 -23.03
CA GLU A 469 0.44 -3.24 -22.67
C GLU A 469 1.61 -2.30 -22.42
N ILE A 470 1.42 -1.01 -22.66
CA ILE A 470 2.42 0.02 -22.36
C ILE A 470 2.72 0.02 -20.86
N CYS A 471 3.99 -0.14 -20.50
CA CYS A 471 4.43 -0.05 -19.13
C CYS A 471 4.12 1.34 -18.56
N ALA A 472 3.66 1.42 -17.31
CA ALA A 472 3.48 2.70 -16.66
C ALA A 472 4.83 3.45 -16.54
N PRO A 473 4.83 4.80 -16.59
CA PRO A 473 6.02 5.59 -16.35
C PRO A 473 6.62 5.28 -14.98
N VAL A 474 7.93 5.18 -14.91
CA VAL A 474 8.68 4.91 -13.68
C VAL A 474 9.30 6.18 -13.13
N ILE A 475 9.42 6.27 -11.80
CA ILE A 475 10.14 7.38 -11.17
C ILE A 475 11.60 7.34 -11.60
N SER A 476 12.10 8.42 -12.15
CA SER A 476 13.48 8.54 -12.65
C SER A 476 14.30 9.60 -11.92
N GLY A 477 13.63 10.50 -11.23
CA GLY A 477 14.28 11.59 -10.52
C GLY A 477 13.27 12.59 -9.98
N PHE A 478 13.66 13.84 -10.03
CA PHE A 478 12.78 14.97 -9.68
C PHE A 478 12.88 16.10 -10.70
N LEU A 479 11.88 16.95 -10.71
CA LEU A 479 11.88 18.23 -11.40
C LEU A 479 12.18 19.34 -10.39
N PHE A 480 13.07 20.24 -10.75
CA PHE A 480 13.26 21.52 -10.07
C PHE A 480 13.01 22.64 -11.09
N ASN A 481 12.06 23.51 -10.82
CA ASN A 481 11.64 24.57 -11.77
C ASN A 481 11.41 24.02 -13.20
N LYS A 482 10.75 22.86 -13.32
CA LYS A 482 10.50 22.15 -14.59
C LYS A 482 11.74 21.53 -15.25
N VAL A 483 12.95 21.71 -14.70
CA VAL A 483 14.18 21.05 -15.18
C VAL A 483 14.31 19.66 -14.55
N PRO A 484 14.48 18.59 -15.35
CA PRO A 484 14.60 17.23 -14.81
C PRO A 484 16.01 16.93 -14.32
N PHE A 485 16.07 16.34 -13.11
CA PHE A 485 17.28 15.79 -12.49
C PHE A 485 17.11 14.29 -12.35
N ILE A 486 17.98 13.53 -13.00
CA ILE A 486 17.92 12.07 -13.01
C ILE A 486 18.70 11.52 -11.82
N THR A 487 18.05 10.70 -11.00
CA THR A 487 18.62 10.14 -9.78
C THR A 487 18.78 8.63 -9.82
N ARG A 488 18.21 7.99 -10.83
CA ARG A 488 18.25 6.51 -10.96
C ARG A 488 19.24 6.09 -12.02
N VAL A 489 20.05 5.09 -11.66
CA VAL A 489 20.93 4.38 -12.59
C VAL A 489 20.12 3.25 -13.22
N PHE A 490 20.23 3.10 -14.52
CA PHE A 490 19.66 1.99 -15.29
C PHE A 490 20.74 0.95 -15.58
N GLY A 491 20.32 -0.29 -15.93
CA GLY A 491 21.25 -1.37 -16.25
C GLY A 491 21.61 -2.27 -15.09
N LEU A 492 20.87 -2.16 -13.97
CA LEU A 492 21.02 -3.10 -12.85
C LEU A 492 20.05 -4.26 -13.00
N PHE A 493 20.48 -5.45 -12.59
CA PHE A 493 19.60 -6.63 -12.58
C PHE A 493 19.70 -7.39 -11.25
N ILE A 494 18.68 -8.21 -10.98
CA ILE A 494 18.58 -9.03 -9.78
C ILE A 494 18.83 -10.49 -10.16
N SER A 495 19.74 -11.15 -9.45
CA SER A 495 20.01 -12.57 -9.63
C SER A 495 20.37 -13.25 -8.30
N ALA A 496 20.37 -14.60 -8.31
CA ALA A 496 20.85 -15.40 -7.19
C ALA A 496 22.36 -15.22 -7.00
N ILE A 497 22.79 -15.07 -5.78
CA ILE A 497 24.23 -14.80 -5.46
C ILE A 497 25.13 -15.98 -5.85
N LYS A 498 24.59 -17.22 -5.89
CA LYS A 498 25.36 -18.44 -6.20
C LYS A 498 25.44 -18.78 -7.69
N GLU A 499 24.68 -18.12 -8.56
CA GLU A 499 24.58 -18.51 -9.98
C GLU A 499 25.51 -17.74 -10.92
N LEU A 500 26.20 -16.72 -10.46
CA LEU A 500 27.05 -15.86 -11.28
C LEU A 500 28.53 -16.23 -11.25
N SER A 501 28.86 -17.53 -11.37
CA SER A 501 30.21 -17.98 -11.68
C SER A 501 30.54 -18.04 -13.19
N VAL A 502 29.61 -17.65 -14.08
CA VAL A 502 29.80 -17.62 -15.53
C VAL A 502 29.30 -16.29 -16.09
N PRO A 503 30.08 -15.57 -16.90
CA PRO A 503 29.61 -14.34 -17.53
C PRO A 503 28.50 -14.66 -18.53
N VAL A 504 27.27 -14.23 -18.22
CA VAL A 504 26.16 -14.31 -19.17
C VAL A 504 26.33 -13.20 -20.20
N PHE A 505 27.04 -13.52 -21.28
CA PHE A 505 26.93 -12.78 -22.54
C PHE A 505 25.62 -13.18 -23.22
N ASN A 506 24.53 -12.51 -22.91
CA ASN A 506 23.34 -12.54 -23.73
C ASN A 506 22.84 -11.12 -23.97
N SER A 507 23.11 -10.68 -25.16
CA SER A 507 22.48 -9.66 -25.99
C SER A 507 21.30 -8.92 -25.34
N CYS A 508 21.58 -7.91 -24.54
CA CYS A 508 20.70 -6.75 -24.43
C CYS A 508 21.25 -5.69 -25.38
N VAL A 509 20.53 -5.57 -26.48
CA VAL A 509 20.75 -4.62 -27.55
C VAL A 509 21.02 -3.24 -27.01
N ARG A 510 22.11 -2.66 -27.46
CA ARG A 510 22.47 -1.26 -27.29
C ARG A 510 21.34 -0.37 -27.76
N THR A 511 20.87 0.49 -26.93
CA THR A 511 20.08 1.64 -27.36
C THR A 511 20.72 2.92 -26.88
N GLY A 512 21.13 3.71 -27.86
CA GLY A 512 21.20 5.15 -27.81
C GLY A 512 22.32 5.76 -26.99
N ASP A 513 23.33 6.20 -27.74
CA ASP A 513 24.39 7.09 -27.32
C ASP A 513 23.87 8.32 -26.57
N THR A 514 24.20 8.37 -25.27
CA THR A 514 24.51 9.63 -24.60
C THR A 514 25.75 9.38 -23.74
N PRO A 515 26.83 10.15 -23.93
CA PRO A 515 28.04 9.95 -23.16
C PRO A 515 27.86 10.50 -21.75
N HIS A 516 27.64 9.63 -20.78
CA HIS A 516 27.75 9.97 -19.37
C HIS A 516 29.10 9.52 -18.85
N THR A 517 30.00 10.47 -18.74
CA THR A 517 31.30 10.33 -18.08
C THR A 517 31.12 9.89 -16.64
N ARG A 518 31.74 8.77 -16.31
CA ARG A 518 31.89 8.28 -14.93
C ARG A 518 32.64 9.30 -14.06
N PRO A 519 32.24 9.55 -12.82
CA PRO A 519 33.16 10.13 -11.86
C PRO A 519 34.22 9.06 -11.48
N ARG A 520 35.48 9.39 -11.71
CA ARG A 520 36.64 8.61 -11.26
C ARG A 520 36.62 8.51 -9.73
N ARG A 521 36.80 7.30 -9.21
CA ARG A 521 37.06 7.04 -7.80
C ARG A 521 38.38 7.72 -7.39
N GLY A 522 38.29 8.75 -6.53
CA GLY A 522 39.38 9.15 -5.68
C GLY A 522 39.30 8.35 -4.38
N GLY A 523 40.36 7.64 -4.01
CA GLY A 523 40.38 6.82 -2.81
C GLY A 523 40.41 7.68 -1.53
N GLY A 524 39.61 7.28 -0.55
CA GLY A 524 39.58 7.84 0.79
C GLY A 524 38.47 7.13 1.57
N GLY A 525 38.87 6.16 2.43
CA GLY A 525 37.92 5.33 3.16
C GLY A 525 37.13 6.08 4.20
N SER A 526 35.82 6.01 4.09
CA SER A 526 34.87 6.04 5.19
C SER A 526 33.68 5.16 4.79
N ALA A 527 33.20 4.35 5.74
CA ALA A 527 32.15 3.37 5.54
C ALA A 527 30.91 4.00 4.90
N GLY A 528 30.72 3.77 3.60
CA GLY A 528 29.58 4.26 2.83
C GLY A 528 28.31 3.57 3.29
N ARG A 529 27.29 4.35 3.64
CA ARG A 529 25.94 3.84 3.86
C ARG A 529 25.37 3.29 2.54
N PRO A 530 24.66 2.16 2.57
CA PRO A 530 24.18 1.51 1.35
C PRO A 530 23.11 2.31 0.61
N TRP A 531 22.99 2.04 -0.66
CA TRP A 531 22.03 2.62 -1.62
C TRP A 531 20.57 2.35 -1.23
N THR A 532 19.73 3.37 -1.30
CA THR A 532 18.28 3.18 -1.13
C THR A 532 17.66 2.74 -2.45
N CYS A 533 17.33 1.45 -2.58
CA CYS A 533 16.48 0.96 -3.64
C CYS A 533 15.01 1.12 -3.21
N ASP A 534 14.27 2.03 -3.83
CA ASP A 534 12.81 2.01 -3.72
C ASP A 534 12.30 0.83 -4.54
N ASN A 535 11.86 -0.22 -3.86
CA ASN A 535 11.14 -1.29 -4.50
C ASN A 535 9.76 -0.77 -4.91
N ASN A 536 9.65 -0.22 -6.12
CA ASN A 536 8.39 -0.18 -6.84
C ASN A 536 8.08 -1.58 -7.35
N PHE A 537 7.71 -2.49 -6.45
CA PHE A 537 6.75 -3.48 -6.85
C PHE A 537 5.46 -2.71 -7.11
N PRO A 538 4.86 -2.81 -8.29
CA PRO A 538 3.58 -2.19 -8.52
C PRO A 538 2.61 -2.75 -7.47
N VAL A 539 2.31 -1.95 -6.48
CA VAL A 539 1.09 -2.11 -5.71
C VAL A 539 0.05 -1.63 -6.69
N ASP A 540 -0.54 -2.58 -7.43
CA ASP A 540 -1.70 -2.31 -8.26
C ASP A 540 -2.74 -1.63 -7.37
N THR A 541 -2.94 -0.34 -7.60
CA THR A 541 -4.01 0.45 -7.00
C THR A 541 -5.35 -0.04 -7.52
#